data_614702e6bfdb101550748b46adc5b995
#
_entry.id   614702e6bfdb101550748b46adc5b995
#
_cell.length_a   1.000
_cell.length_b   1.000
_cell.length_c   1.000
_cell.angle_alpha   90.00
_cell.angle_beta   90.00
_cell.angle_gamma   90.00
#
_symmetry.space_group_name_H-M   'P 1'
#
loop_
_entity.id
_entity.type
_entity.pdbx_description
1 polymer ?
#
loop_
_entity_poly.entity_id
_entity_poly.type
_entity_poly.pdbx_seq_one_letter_code
_entity_poly.pdbx_strand_id
1 'polypeptide(L)'
;MKTDKLLFLAAAAACAGTACGKTPEKPNIIYLMFDDLGYGDLGCYGQEKIETPNIDALASQGILFTDMYSAAPLSAPSRCCIMTGQHMGHSQIRANYERLVPPESLGWNAIFLDDTLEGQQPMLADTPTLAKMMQEAGYKTAMVGKWGLGYPGSESTPGKMGIDYFYGFNCQSLAHAYYPTHLWENDTKIATGNETIMQGEPLPEGLDPMDIASYERYTGKFYSSDLMYDKLENFVVENAGRPFMAMWTTTVPHSAVQAPLDEVMHYVEKLGDEKPCTDGGMYLPNRYPLATYAAMVTHIDTQVGRLVAKLKELGIWENTIFIVTSDNGPACNGNSPMEFFQSGGPFRCRQGWGKSSLHEGGIRMPFIVTWGSRLTPSKTAHVAQFTDLMPTFADLAGVKAPQNDGVSFAPILLGKPEKQQEHEFLYWEYPSAKGWLAVRVGPWKGLVKRVIKGNGKMELYNLEDDPREDKDVAAEHPDIVKRMWEIIEANHEPSPLPVEKFQMNLPQPELPAEE
;
A
#
# COMPACT_ATOMS: atom_id res chain seq x y z
N MET A 1 -34.35 -82.81 34.00
CA MET A 1 -34.47 -81.86 32.90
C MET A 1 -33.93 -80.55 33.41
N LYS A 2 -32.70 -80.23 33.02
CA LYS A 2 -31.95 -79.06 33.46
C LYS A 2 -31.91 -78.10 32.28
N THR A 3 -32.37 -76.88 32.45
CA THR A 3 -32.32 -75.77 31.49
C THR A 3 -31.17 -74.86 31.88
N ASP A 4 -30.11 -74.87 31.06
CA ASP A 4 -28.98 -73.99 31.17
C ASP A 4 -29.32 -72.61 30.59
N LYS A 5 -29.12 -71.55 31.40
CA LYS A 5 -29.18 -70.16 30.98
C LYS A 5 -27.77 -69.71 30.59
N LEU A 6 -27.57 -69.40 29.30
CA LEU A 6 -26.38 -68.70 28.81
C LEU A 6 -26.54 -67.21 29.14
N LEU A 7 -25.58 -66.66 29.91
CA LEU A 7 -25.38 -65.24 30.07
C LEU A 7 -24.49 -64.72 28.91
N PHE A 8 -24.98 -63.82 28.11
CA PHE A 8 -24.17 -63.00 27.20
C PHE A 8 -23.65 -61.77 27.94
N LEU A 9 -22.34 -61.72 28.17
CA LEU A 9 -21.64 -60.48 28.55
C LEU A 9 -21.36 -59.68 27.27
N ALA A 10 -21.99 -58.52 27.11
CA ALA A 10 -21.64 -57.53 26.09
C ALA A 10 -20.54 -56.62 26.65
N ALA A 11 -19.32 -56.79 26.12
CA ALA A 11 -18.22 -55.88 26.40
C ALA A 11 -18.41 -54.62 25.54
N ALA A 12 -18.78 -53.49 26.18
CA ALA A 12 -18.76 -52.18 25.54
C ALA A 12 -17.31 -51.68 25.46
N ALA A 13 -16.70 -51.74 24.28
CA ALA A 13 -15.44 -51.08 23.99
C ALA A 13 -15.69 -49.57 23.86
N ALA A 14 -15.30 -48.82 24.88
CA ALA A 14 -15.25 -47.37 24.79
C ALA A 14 -14.07 -46.97 23.88
N CYS A 15 -14.38 -46.63 22.63
CA CYS A 15 -13.44 -45.92 21.78
C CYS A 15 -13.24 -44.50 22.35
N ALA A 16 -12.19 -44.31 23.12
CA ALA A 16 -11.65 -43.00 23.42
C ALA A 16 -11.06 -42.43 22.10
N GLY A 17 -11.91 -41.73 21.33
CA GLY A 17 -11.44 -40.92 20.22
C GLY A 17 -10.54 -39.83 20.78
N THR A 18 -9.24 -40.00 20.64
CA THR A 18 -8.30 -38.87 20.71
C THR A 18 -8.74 -37.88 19.66
N ALA A 19 -9.35 -36.75 20.10
CA ALA A 19 -9.50 -35.58 19.27
C ALA A 19 -8.10 -35.14 18.87
N CYS A 20 -7.66 -35.62 17.69
CA CYS A 20 -6.53 -35.04 17.00
C CYS A 20 -6.95 -33.61 16.70
N GLY A 21 -6.53 -32.65 17.54
CA GLY A 21 -6.75 -31.24 17.29
C GLY A 21 -6.17 -30.93 15.91
N LYS A 22 -7.04 -30.71 14.93
CA LYS A 22 -6.60 -30.19 13.63
C LYS A 22 -5.85 -28.92 13.94
N THR A 23 -4.56 -28.88 13.56
CA THR A 23 -3.80 -27.61 13.53
C THR A 23 -4.69 -26.60 12.83
N PRO A 24 -4.90 -25.40 13.37
CA PRO A 24 -5.71 -24.39 12.71
C PRO A 24 -5.22 -24.25 11.27
N GLU A 25 -6.13 -24.34 10.32
CA GLU A 25 -5.80 -24.23 8.92
C GLU A 25 -5.28 -22.80 8.68
N LYS A 26 -4.06 -22.68 8.15
CA LYS A 26 -3.43 -21.40 7.85
C LYS A 26 -4.31 -20.63 6.86
N PRO A 27 -4.69 -19.36 7.14
CA PRO A 27 -5.53 -18.61 6.23
C PRO A 27 -4.79 -18.24 4.95
N ASN A 28 -5.49 -18.19 3.82
CA ASN A 28 -5.00 -17.48 2.66
C ASN A 28 -4.99 -15.98 2.95
N ILE A 29 -4.09 -15.24 2.32
CA ILE A 29 -3.98 -13.80 2.47
C ILE A 29 -4.00 -13.16 1.09
N ILE A 30 -4.93 -12.23 0.87
CA ILE A 30 -4.95 -11.31 -0.26
C ILE A 30 -4.74 -9.91 0.29
N TYR A 31 -3.68 -9.25 -0.15
CA TYR A 31 -3.31 -7.90 0.27
C TYR A 31 -3.38 -6.98 -0.94
N LEU A 32 -4.51 -6.28 -1.08
CA LEU A 32 -4.71 -5.25 -2.10
C LEU A 32 -4.17 -3.92 -1.59
N MET A 33 -3.17 -3.39 -2.30
CA MET A 33 -2.60 -2.08 -2.05
C MET A 33 -2.72 -1.21 -3.28
N PHE A 34 -3.49 -0.15 -3.18
CA PHE A 34 -3.56 0.92 -4.17
C PHE A 34 -2.29 1.77 -4.17
N ASP A 35 -2.07 2.54 -5.23
CA ASP A 35 -0.98 3.49 -5.40
C ASP A 35 -1.57 4.91 -5.45
N ASP A 36 -1.27 5.73 -4.44
CA ASP A 36 -1.79 7.10 -4.30
C ASP A 36 -3.30 7.22 -3.99
N LEU A 37 -3.98 6.19 -3.51
CA LEU A 37 -5.39 6.29 -3.09
C LEU A 37 -5.50 7.03 -1.75
N GLY A 38 -6.34 8.04 -1.69
CA GLY A 38 -6.57 8.79 -0.46
C GLY A 38 -7.45 8.07 0.57
N TYR A 39 -7.34 8.49 1.83
CA TYR A 39 -8.17 7.99 2.92
C TYR A 39 -9.68 8.12 2.62
N GLY A 40 -10.09 9.20 1.97
CA GLY A 40 -11.48 9.51 1.65
C GLY A 40 -11.94 9.06 0.26
N ASP A 41 -11.20 8.22 -0.46
CA ASP A 41 -11.57 7.82 -1.83
C ASP A 41 -12.48 6.57 -1.89
N LEU A 42 -12.75 5.91 -0.75
CA LEU A 42 -13.64 4.76 -0.66
C LEU A 42 -14.97 5.13 0.01
N GLY A 43 -16.08 4.54 -0.45
CA GLY A 43 -17.43 4.79 0.09
C GLY A 43 -17.54 4.53 1.59
N CYS A 44 -16.94 3.43 2.10
CA CYS A 44 -16.91 3.09 3.52
C CYS A 44 -16.11 4.08 4.39
N TYR A 45 -15.32 4.97 3.77
CA TYR A 45 -14.64 6.10 4.41
C TYR A 45 -15.29 7.46 4.11
N GLY A 46 -16.46 7.47 3.45
CA GLY A 46 -17.29 8.66 3.24
C GLY A 46 -17.23 9.26 1.84
N GLN A 47 -16.67 8.57 0.85
CA GLN A 47 -16.71 8.99 -0.55
C GLN A 47 -18.13 8.89 -1.13
N GLU A 48 -18.62 9.96 -1.75
CA GLU A 48 -19.95 10.02 -2.35
C GLU A 48 -19.92 10.08 -3.89
N LYS A 49 -18.78 10.45 -4.47
CA LYS A 49 -18.65 10.66 -5.92
C LYS A 49 -18.08 9.46 -6.64
N ILE A 50 -17.17 8.72 -6.00
CA ILE A 50 -16.56 7.50 -6.52
C ILE A 50 -17.33 6.29 -5.98
N GLU A 51 -17.64 5.34 -6.82
CA GLU A 51 -18.42 4.14 -6.47
C GLU A 51 -17.49 2.97 -6.15
N THR A 52 -17.57 2.45 -4.90
CA THR A 52 -16.77 1.31 -4.44
C THR A 52 -17.60 0.24 -3.73
N PRO A 53 -18.74 -0.22 -4.35
CA PRO A 53 -19.71 -1.07 -3.67
C PRO A 53 -19.15 -2.42 -3.21
N ASN A 54 -18.16 -2.98 -3.91
CA ASN A 54 -17.57 -4.27 -3.55
C ASN A 54 -16.59 -4.14 -2.37
N ILE A 55 -15.78 -3.08 -2.34
CA ILE A 55 -14.89 -2.76 -1.23
C ILE A 55 -15.73 -2.37 0.00
N ASP A 56 -16.80 -1.60 -0.18
CA ASP A 56 -17.73 -1.23 0.89
C ASP A 56 -18.43 -2.48 1.48
N ALA A 57 -18.74 -3.45 0.63
CA ALA A 57 -19.28 -4.75 1.08
C ALA A 57 -18.24 -5.53 1.91
N LEU A 58 -16.96 -5.50 1.56
CA LEU A 58 -15.88 -6.07 2.39
C LEU A 58 -15.82 -5.35 3.75
N ALA A 59 -15.80 -4.03 3.74
CA ALA A 59 -15.77 -3.22 4.97
C ALA A 59 -16.95 -3.52 5.90
N SER A 60 -18.15 -3.72 5.33
CA SER A 60 -19.36 -4.03 6.09
C SER A 60 -19.33 -5.41 6.76
N GLN A 61 -18.46 -6.31 6.34
CA GLN A 61 -18.28 -7.67 6.86
C GLN A 61 -16.98 -7.83 7.65
N GLY A 62 -16.16 -6.79 7.74
CA GLY A 62 -14.82 -6.82 8.31
C GLY A 62 -14.58 -5.81 9.41
N ILE A 63 -13.32 -5.53 9.64
CA ILE A 63 -12.84 -4.50 10.58
C ILE A 63 -12.27 -3.35 9.76
N LEU A 64 -12.80 -2.15 9.99
CA LEU A 64 -12.35 -0.90 9.41
C LEU A 64 -11.46 -0.20 10.42
N PHE A 65 -10.18 0.02 10.08
CA PHE A 65 -9.22 0.76 10.89
C PHE A 65 -9.30 2.24 10.55
N THR A 66 -9.40 3.09 11.57
CA THR A 66 -9.39 4.54 11.38
C THR A 66 -8.02 5.16 11.58
N ASP A 67 -7.09 4.44 12.22
CA ASP A 67 -5.76 4.91 12.61
C ASP A 67 -4.63 4.01 12.08
N MET A 68 -4.76 3.55 10.83
CA MET A 68 -3.69 2.85 10.12
C MET A 68 -2.82 3.85 9.36
N TYR A 69 -1.50 3.65 9.46
CA TYR A 69 -0.52 4.51 8.82
C TYR A 69 0.34 3.78 7.81
N SER A 70 0.60 4.43 6.67
CA SER A 70 1.74 4.05 5.84
C SER A 70 3.04 4.37 6.59
N ALA A 71 4.08 3.59 6.33
CA ALA A 71 5.36 3.83 6.98
C ALA A 71 6.17 4.96 6.32
N ALA A 72 5.76 5.42 5.12
CA ALA A 72 6.38 6.52 4.40
C ALA A 72 5.35 7.23 3.49
N PRO A 73 5.59 8.50 3.13
CA PRO A 73 4.68 9.27 2.28
C PRO A 73 4.95 9.06 0.78
N LEU A 74 5.69 8.01 0.40
CA LEU A 74 6.09 7.66 -0.96
C LEU A 74 6.09 6.15 -1.17
N SER A 75 5.89 5.73 -2.44
CA SER A 75 5.71 4.33 -2.82
C SER A 75 6.90 3.42 -2.49
N ALA A 76 8.13 3.67 -2.99
CA ALA A 76 9.24 2.75 -2.79
C ALA A 76 9.61 2.58 -1.30
N PRO A 77 9.77 3.64 -0.48
CA PRO A 77 10.06 3.47 0.94
C PRO A 77 8.91 2.80 1.70
N SER A 78 7.64 3.12 1.40
CA SER A 78 6.50 2.44 2.02
C SER A 78 6.51 0.93 1.73
N ARG A 79 6.74 0.54 0.47
CA ARG A 79 6.88 -0.87 0.06
C ARG A 79 8.06 -1.55 0.72
N CYS A 80 9.20 -0.86 0.88
CA CYS A 80 10.36 -1.37 1.61
C CYS A 80 10.00 -1.65 3.08
N CYS A 81 9.33 -0.72 3.76
CA CYS A 81 8.88 -0.89 5.15
C CYS A 81 7.90 -2.07 5.31
N ILE A 82 6.96 -2.26 4.37
CA ILE A 82 6.06 -3.44 4.36
C ILE A 82 6.87 -4.73 4.24
N MET A 83 7.81 -4.78 3.30
CA MET A 83 8.60 -5.99 3.05
C MET A 83 9.56 -6.34 4.18
N THR A 84 10.08 -5.34 4.90
CA THR A 84 11.10 -5.54 5.95
C THR A 84 10.54 -5.49 7.38
N GLY A 85 9.33 -4.98 7.57
CA GLY A 85 8.79 -4.71 8.90
C GLY A 85 9.52 -3.60 9.66
N GLN A 86 10.33 -2.79 8.97
CA GLN A 86 11.15 -1.72 9.56
C GLN A 86 10.55 -0.36 9.28
N HIS A 87 10.48 0.52 10.28
CA HIS A 87 10.10 1.92 10.08
C HIS A 87 11.21 2.71 9.38
N MET A 88 10.91 3.93 8.95
CA MET A 88 11.81 4.72 8.10
C MET A 88 13.18 5.02 8.72
N GLY A 89 13.30 5.05 10.04
CA GLY A 89 14.59 5.22 10.72
C GLY A 89 15.55 4.04 10.56
N HIS A 90 15.04 2.84 10.27
CA HIS A 90 15.81 1.61 10.05
C HIS A 90 15.73 1.11 8.60
N SER A 91 14.83 1.68 7.79
CA SER A 91 14.59 1.26 6.41
C SER A 91 15.82 1.49 5.51
N GLN A 92 16.06 0.54 4.61
CA GLN A 92 17.14 0.63 3.61
C GLN A 92 16.81 1.65 2.52
N ILE A 93 15.58 1.65 2.00
CA ILE A 93 15.13 2.55 0.92
C ILE A 93 14.26 3.65 1.53
N ARG A 94 14.67 4.90 1.36
CA ARG A 94 14.03 6.07 1.99
C ARG A 94 13.43 7.09 1.01
N ALA A 95 13.62 6.87 -0.30
CA ALA A 95 13.02 7.67 -1.36
C ALA A 95 12.83 6.84 -2.65
N ASN A 96 12.16 7.42 -3.65
CA ASN A 96 12.02 6.81 -4.97
C ASN A 96 13.30 7.07 -5.79
N TYR A 97 14.36 6.29 -5.56
CA TYR A 97 15.59 6.40 -6.33
C TYR A 97 15.54 5.49 -7.54
N GLU A 98 15.68 6.10 -8.73
CA GLU A 98 15.89 5.35 -9.96
C GLU A 98 17.27 4.70 -9.96
N ARG A 99 17.39 3.57 -10.64
CA ARG A 99 18.66 2.85 -10.80
C ARG A 99 19.71 3.71 -11.51
N LEU A 100 19.30 4.34 -12.59
CA LEU A 100 20.15 5.18 -13.45
C LEU A 100 19.45 6.52 -13.66
N VAL A 101 20.22 7.58 -13.71
CA VAL A 101 19.72 8.89 -14.12
C VAL A 101 19.58 8.88 -15.64
N PRO A 102 18.38 9.08 -16.22
CA PRO A 102 18.21 9.15 -17.65
C PRO A 102 19.05 10.28 -18.25
N PRO A 103 19.50 10.16 -19.51
CA PRO A 103 20.15 11.27 -20.23
C PRO A 103 19.24 12.51 -20.21
N GLU A 104 19.81 13.68 -19.89
CA GLU A 104 19.04 14.96 -19.80
C GLU A 104 18.23 15.25 -21.06
N SER A 105 18.74 14.87 -22.25
CA SER A 105 18.10 15.09 -23.55
C SER A 105 16.79 14.31 -23.75
N LEU A 106 16.57 13.21 -23.03
CA LEU A 106 15.38 12.35 -23.15
C LEU A 106 14.48 12.43 -21.91
N GLY A 107 15.00 12.95 -20.78
CA GLY A 107 14.26 13.02 -19.53
C GLY A 107 13.67 11.65 -19.13
N TRP A 108 12.49 11.67 -18.53
CA TRP A 108 11.77 10.46 -18.11
C TRP A 108 11.40 9.53 -19.28
N ASN A 109 11.24 10.04 -20.48
CA ASN A 109 10.90 9.25 -21.65
C ASN A 109 12.00 8.26 -22.07
N ALA A 110 13.23 8.45 -21.60
CA ALA A 110 14.31 7.50 -21.88
C ALA A 110 13.95 6.07 -21.46
N ILE A 111 13.26 5.89 -20.33
CA ILE A 111 12.89 4.56 -19.81
C ILE A 111 11.84 3.85 -20.67
N PHE A 112 11.02 4.59 -21.43
CA PHE A 112 10.06 4.01 -22.37
C PHE A 112 10.70 3.61 -23.71
N LEU A 113 11.92 4.08 -23.98
CA LEU A 113 12.66 3.83 -25.20
C LEU A 113 13.81 2.83 -24.99
N ASP A 114 14.35 2.76 -23.78
CA ASP A 114 15.49 1.92 -23.41
C ASP A 114 15.23 1.22 -22.07
N ASP A 115 14.85 -0.04 -22.14
CA ASP A 115 14.53 -0.87 -20.97
C ASP A 115 15.75 -1.23 -20.12
N THR A 116 16.96 -0.97 -20.59
CA THR A 116 18.17 -1.11 -19.75
C THR A 116 18.25 -0.05 -18.65
N LEU A 117 17.46 1.03 -18.76
CA LEU A 117 17.31 2.06 -17.75
C LEU A 117 16.28 1.68 -16.68
N GLU A 118 15.49 0.64 -16.93
CA GLU A 118 14.41 0.23 -16.02
C GLU A 118 14.93 -0.22 -14.65
N GLY A 119 14.31 0.28 -13.60
CA GLY A 119 14.50 -0.22 -12.25
C GLY A 119 14.73 0.84 -11.18
N GLN A 120 14.61 0.37 -9.94
CA GLN A 120 14.80 1.16 -8.73
C GLN A 120 16.08 0.73 -8.00
N GLN A 121 16.47 1.52 -7.00
CA GLN A 121 17.50 1.14 -6.04
C GLN A 121 17.13 -0.20 -5.39
N PRO A 122 17.99 -1.24 -5.47
CA PRO A 122 17.70 -2.53 -4.85
C PRO A 122 17.93 -2.51 -3.33
N MET A 123 17.19 -3.36 -2.62
CA MET A 123 17.54 -3.76 -1.25
C MET A 123 18.76 -4.65 -1.24
N LEU A 124 19.39 -4.84 -0.08
CA LEU A 124 20.50 -5.78 0.09
C LEU A 124 20.05 -7.23 -0.09
N ALA A 125 20.90 -8.07 -0.66
CA ALA A 125 20.61 -9.45 -1.02
C ALA A 125 20.04 -10.30 0.13
N ASP A 126 20.62 -10.16 1.32
CA ASP A 126 20.26 -10.98 2.49
C ASP A 126 19.14 -10.39 3.35
N THR A 127 18.44 -9.35 2.83
CA THR A 127 17.34 -8.71 3.56
C THR A 127 16.27 -9.73 3.92
N PRO A 128 15.94 -9.90 5.22
CA PRO A 128 14.77 -10.66 5.64
C PRO A 128 13.51 -9.94 5.17
N THR A 129 12.63 -10.65 4.49
CA THR A 129 11.38 -10.05 3.99
C THR A 129 10.15 -10.80 4.48
N LEU A 130 9.03 -10.09 4.53
CA LEU A 130 7.70 -10.65 4.79
C LEU A 130 7.44 -11.88 3.88
N ALA A 131 7.78 -11.78 2.60
CA ALA A 131 7.52 -12.85 1.65
C ALA A 131 8.43 -14.06 1.88
N LYS A 132 9.73 -13.88 2.19
CA LYS A 132 10.62 -14.99 2.59
C LYS A 132 10.08 -15.70 3.85
N MET A 133 9.67 -14.93 4.86
CA MET A 133 9.07 -15.49 6.08
C MET A 133 7.81 -16.31 5.77
N MET A 134 6.95 -15.82 4.88
CA MET A 134 5.74 -16.54 4.49
C MET A 134 6.03 -17.80 3.67
N GLN A 135 7.05 -17.78 2.80
CA GLN A 135 7.54 -19.00 2.13
C GLN A 135 8.03 -20.04 3.13
N GLU A 136 8.85 -19.64 4.09
CA GLU A 136 9.34 -20.52 5.17
C GLU A 136 8.19 -21.08 6.02
N ALA A 137 7.12 -20.29 6.18
CA ALA A 137 5.89 -20.74 6.80
C ALA A 137 5.05 -21.68 5.90
N GLY A 138 5.48 -21.99 4.69
CA GLY A 138 4.81 -22.92 3.76
C GLY A 138 3.72 -22.29 2.89
N TYR A 139 3.68 -20.97 2.79
CA TYR A 139 2.79 -20.28 1.86
C TYR A 139 3.36 -20.26 0.44
N LYS A 140 2.50 -20.35 -0.55
CA LYS A 140 2.83 -19.94 -1.91
C LYS A 140 2.65 -18.42 -2.00
N THR A 141 3.69 -17.71 -2.45
CA THR A 141 3.69 -16.24 -2.45
C THR A 141 3.56 -15.69 -3.87
N ALA A 142 2.77 -14.65 -4.03
CA ALA A 142 2.68 -13.90 -5.28
C ALA A 142 2.72 -12.40 -5.03
N MET A 143 3.20 -11.67 -6.03
CA MET A 143 2.98 -10.23 -6.15
C MET A 143 2.55 -9.93 -7.57
N VAL A 144 1.41 -9.26 -7.70
CA VAL A 144 0.88 -8.82 -9.00
C VAL A 144 0.68 -7.31 -8.95
N GLY A 145 1.40 -6.60 -9.81
CA GLY A 145 1.41 -5.15 -9.85
C GLY A 145 2.81 -4.54 -9.80
N LYS A 146 3.00 -3.54 -8.97
CA LYS A 146 4.23 -2.74 -8.88
C LYS A 146 5.16 -3.26 -7.79
N TRP A 147 6.43 -3.56 -8.17
CA TRP A 147 7.50 -3.94 -7.25
C TRP A 147 8.20 -2.72 -6.64
N GLY A 148 9.02 -2.03 -7.43
CA GLY A 148 9.66 -0.77 -7.07
C GLY A 148 10.81 -0.86 -6.07
N LEU A 149 11.42 -2.04 -5.83
CA LEU A 149 12.48 -2.27 -4.85
C LEU A 149 13.71 -2.98 -5.46
N GLY A 150 13.95 -2.77 -6.75
CA GLY A 150 15.05 -3.36 -7.49
C GLY A 150 14.85 -3.22 -9.00
N TYR A 151 15.65 -3.94 -9.76
CA TYR A 151 15.61 -3.95 -11.21
C TYR A 151 15.91 -5.35 -11.75
N PRO A 152 15.58 -5.64 -13.02
CA PRO A 152 15.87 -6.93 -13.64
C PRO A 152 17.35 -7.33 -13.51
N GLY A 153 17.62 -8.49 -12.90
CA GLY A 153 18.97 -9.00 -12.67
C GLY A 153 19.63 -8.51 -11.36
N SER A 154 19.03 -7.57 -10.62
CA SER A 154 19.55 -7.13 -9.32
C SER A 154 19.47 -8.24 -8.26
N GLU A 155 20.08 -7.99 -7.10
CA GLU A 155 19.98 -8.84 -5.90
C GLU A 155 18.60 -8.78 -5.23
N SER A 156 17.77 -7.83 -5.60
CA SER A 156 16.45 -7.59 -5.02
C SER A 156 15.33 -7.67 -6.07
N THR A 157 15.39 -8.65 -6.98
CA THR A 157 14.22 -8.99 -7.80
C THR A 157 13.13 -9.63 -6.94
N PRO A 158 11.85 -9.58 -7.32
CA PRO A 158 10.76 -10.20 -6.56
C PRO A 158 11.06 -11.64 -6.15
N GLY A 159 11.55 -12.47 -7.08
CA GLY A 159 11.90 -13.87 -6.81
C GLY A 159 12.96 -14.05 -5.74
N LYS A 160 14.02 -13.23 -5.74
CA LYS A 160 15.07 -13.27 -4.72
C LYS A 160 14.61 -12.76 -3.35
N MET A 161 13.53 -11.98 -3.34
CA MET A 161 12.94 -11.43 -2.11
C MET A 161 11.76 -12.26 -1.57
N GLY A 162 11.57 -13.49 -2.09
CA GLY A 162 10.60 -14.43 -1.54
C GLY A 162 9.24 -14.41 -2.24
N ILE A 163 9.14 -13.87 -3.44
CA ILE A 163 7.92 -13.92 -4.26
C ILE A 163 8.06 -15.06 -5.27
N ASP A 164 7.29 -16.13 -5.11
CA ASP A 164 7.29 -17.29 -6.00
C ASP A 164 6.73 -17.01 -7.39
N TYR A 165 5.80 -16.06 -7.48
CA TYR A 165 5.18 -15.64 -8.73
C TYR A 165 5.04 -14.13 -8.76
N PHE A 166 5.64 -13.49 -9.75
CA PHE A 166 5.54 -12.06 -10.00
C PHE A 166 4.97 -11.78 -11.39
N TYR A 167 4.04 -10.83 -11.47
CA TYR A 167 3.61 -10.27 -12.75
C TYR A 167 3.31 -8.78 -12.60
N GLY A 168 4.01 -7.92 -13.36
CA GLY A 168 3.78 -6.48 -13.29
C GLY A 168 4.99 -5.61 -13.66
N PHE A 169 5.13 -4.49 -12.97
CA PHE A 169 6.17 -3.48 -13.19
C PHE A 169 7.32 -3.63 -12.19
N ASN A 170 8.56 -3.68 -12.68
CA ASN A 170 9.72 -3.68 -11.80
C ASN A 170 10.02 -2.30 -11.21
N CYS A 171 9.70 -1.21 -11.91
CA CYS A 171 10.07 0.15 -11.52
C CYS A 171 8.87 1.08 -11.34
N GLN A 172 9.14 2.23 -10.70
CA GLN A 172 8.12 3.26 -10.46
C GLN A 172 7.70 3.96 -11.75
N SER A 173 8.66 4.31 -12.60
CA SER A 173 8.44 5.18 -13.77
C SER A 173 7.60 4.51 -14.86
N LEU A 174 7.85 3.23 -15.19
CA LEU A 174 7.02 2.50 -16.15
C LEU A 174 5.60 2.26 -15.64
N ALA A 175 5.42 2.18 -14.32
CA ALA A 175 4.11 2.03 -13.71
C ALA A 175 3.19 3.27 -13.86
N HIS A 176 3.68 4.37 -14.44
CA HIS A 176 2.88 5.52 -14.86
C HIS A 176 2.15 5.31 -16.20
N ALA A 177 2.44 4.21 -16.91
CA ALA A 177 1.81 3.87 -18.18
C ALA A 177 0.81 2.74 -17.99
N TYR A 178 -0.48 3.02 -18.19
CA TYR A 178 -1.53 1.98 -18.08
C TYR A 178 -1.71 1.15 -19.35
N TYR A 179 -1.06 1.57 -20.43
CA TYR A 179 -0.93 0.83 -21.69
C TYR A 179 0.56 0.61 -22.02
N PRO A 180 1.30 -0.12 -21.14
CA PRO A 180 2.74 -0.32 -21.31
C PRO A 180 3.04 -1.22 -22.49
N THR A 181 4.22 -1.12 -23.08
CA THR A 181 4.69 -2.02 -24.15
C THR A 181 5.03 -3.41 -23.63
N HIS A 182 5.33 -3.52 -22.35
CA HIS A 182 5.66 -4.79 -21.68
C HIS A 182 5.35 -4.76 -20.19
N LEU A 183 5.24 -5.96 -19.62
CA LEU A 183 5.24 -6.27 -18.19
C LEU A 183 6.25 -7.38 -17.94
N TRP A 184 6.55 -7.65 -16.70
CA TRP A 184 7.45 -8.74 -16.30
C TRP A 184 6.67 -9.91 -15.70
N GLU A 185 6.99 -11.14 -16.14
CA GLU A 185 6.54 -12.36 -15.49
C GLU A 185 7.76 -13.04 -14.88
N ASN A 186 7.91 -12.96 -13.57
CA ASN A 186 9.14 -13.29 -12.84
C ASN A 186 10.34 -12.49 -13.43
N ASP A 187 11.34 -13.19 -13.99
CA ASP A 187 12.52 -12.57 -14.60
C ASP A 187 12.40 -12.46 -16.14
N THR A 188 11.21 -12.69 -16.70
CA THR A 188 10.96 -12.67 -18.15
C THR A 188 10.15 -11.46 -18.55
N LYS A 189 10.65 -10.71 -19.53
CA LYS A 189 9.95 -9.59 -20.15
C LYS A 189 8.86 -10.10 -21.09
N ILE A 190 7.62 -9.68 -20.89
CA ILE A 190 6.45 -10.09 -21.68
C ILE A 190 5.89 -8.87 -22.41
N ALA A 191 5.94 -8.91 -23.74
CA ALA A 191 5.33 -7.87 -24.57
C ALA A 191 3.80 -7.88 -24.40
N THR A 192 3.20 -6.72 -24.22
CA THR A 192 1.73 -6.57 -24.13
C THR A 192 1.08 -6.48 -25.50
N GLY A 193 1.79 -6.00 -26.50
CA GLY A 193 1.25 -5.67 -27.82
C GLY A 193 0.76 -4.23 -27.96
N ASN A 194 0.99 -3.39 -26.96
CA ASN A 194 0.79 -1.95 -27.05
C ASN A 194 1.98 -1.27 -27.73
N GLU A 195 1.73 -0.14 -28.35
CA GLU A 195 2.77 0.77 -28.85
C GLU A 195 3.26 1.69 -27.72
N THR A 196 4.45 2.29 -27.93
CA THR A 196 4.99 3.24 -26.95
C THR A 196 4.19 4.53 -26.95
N ILE A 197 3.70 4.92 -25.77
CA ILE A 197 3.03 6.21 -25.53
C ILE A 197 3.99 7.08 -24.72
N MET A 198 4.49 8.15 -25.35
CA MET A 198 5.41 9.09 -24.70
C MET A 198 4.67 9.93 -23.65
N GLN A 199 5.30 10.10 -22.52
CA GLN A 199 4.78 10.88 -21.38
C GLN A 199 5.30 12.33 -21.42
N GLY A 200 4.62 13.24 -20.71
CA GLY A 200 5.12 14.61 -20.49
C GLY A 200 5.01 15.55 -21.68
N GLU A 201 4.28 15.16 -22.72
CA GLU A 201 4.01 16.03 -23.86
C GLU A 201 2.61 16.63 -23.76
N PRO A 202 2.45 17.94 -23.99
CA PRO A 202 1.12 18.56 -24.03
C PRO A 202 0.31 18.06 -25.22
N LEU A 203 -1.00 18.29 -25.21
CA LEU A 203 -1.87 18.01 -26.34
C LEU A 203 -1.35 18.78 -27.57
N PRO A 204 -1.12 18.09 -28.71
CA PRO A 204 -0.56 18.70 -29.89
C PRO A 204 -1.37 19.92 -30.38
N GLU A 205 -0.64 20.93 -30.85
CA GLU A 205 -1.25 22.14 -31.42
C GLU A 205 -2.17 21.80 -32.62
N GLY A 206 -3.34 22.45 -32.65
CA GLY A 206 -4.33 22.23 -33.72
C GLY A 206 -5.37 21.14 -33.43
N LEU A 207 -5.21 20.35 -32.37
CA LEU A 207 -6.26 19.44 -31.90
C LEU A 207 -7.28 20.18 -31.04
N ASP A 208 -8.56 19.83 -31.17
CA ASP A 208 -9.62 20.38 -30.32
C ASP A 208 -9.54 19.74 -28.90
N PRO A 209 -9.24 20.51 -27.85
CA PRO A 209 -9.16 19.98 -26.51
C PRO A 209 -10.53 19.52 -25.94
N MET A 210 -11.64 19.90 -26.56
CA MET A 210 -12.97 19.47 -26.15
C MET A 210 -13.42 18.18 -26.85
N ASP A 211 -12.73 17.77 -27.91
CA ASP A 211 -13.01 16.53 -28.62
C ASP A 211 -12.25 15.36 -28.00
N ILE A 212 -12.96 14.30 -27.56
CA ILE A 212 -12.36 13.08 -27.00
C ILE A 212 -11.44 12.38 -28.02
N ALA A 213 -11.73 12.48 -29.32
CA ALA A 213 -10.90 11.91 -30.37
C ALA A 213 -9.47 12.48 -30.37
N SER A 214 -9.27 13.69 -29.87
CA SER A 214 -7.93 14.30 -29.73
C SER A 214 -7.04 13.54 -28.74
N TYR A 215 -7.61 12.70 -27.87
CA TYR A 215 -6.93 11.96 -26.81
C TYR A 215 -6.77 10.45 -27.09
N GLU A 216 -7.34 9.93 -28.19
CA GLU A 216 -7.25 8.52 -28.59
C GLU A 216 -5.80 8.03 -28.68
N ARG A 217 -4.88 8.91 -29.11
CA ARG A 217 -3.44 8.63 -29.21
C ARG A 217 -2.76 8.23 -27.89
N TYR A 218 -3.38 8.49 -26.75
CA TYR A 218 -2.90 8.15 -25.41
C TYR A 218 -3.52 6.85 -24.88
N THR A 219 -4.30 6.15 -25.70
CA THR A 219 -4.94 4.89 -25.35
C THR A 219 -4.30 3.74 -26.12
N GLY A 220 -3.94 2.66 -25.44
CA GLY A 220 -3.46 1.43 -26.04
C GLY A 220 -4.57 0.39 -26.15
N LYS A 221 -4.19 -0.81 -26.63
CA LYS A 221 -5.11 -1.92 -26.85
C LYS A 221 -5.37 -2.74 -25.58
N PHE A 222 -4.34 -2.92 -24.75
CA PHE A 222 -4.37 -3.78 -23.58
C PHE A 222 -4.10 -2.97 -22.32
N TYR A 223 -5.12 -2.85 -21.48
CA TYR A 223 -5.05 -2.14 -20.21
C TYR A 223 -4.29 -2.99 -19.17
N SER A 224 -3.25 -2.44 -18.57
CA SER A 224 -2.36 -3.19 -17.67
C SER A 224 -3.07 -3.73 -16.43
N SER A 225 -4.08 -3.01 -15.92
CA SER A 225 -4.85 -3.47 -14.77
C SER A 225 -5.58 -4.78 -15.04
N ASP A 226 -6.17 -4.95 -16.25
CA ASP A 226 -6.82 -6.18 -16.66
C ASP A 226 -5.83 -7.32 -16.82
N LEU A 227 -4.69 -7.06 -17.48
CA LEU A 227 -3.64 -8.07 -17.65
C LEU A 227 -3.11 -8.58 -16.30
N MET A 228 -2.95 -7.67 -15.33
CA MET A 228 -2.52 -8.01 -13.99
C MET A 228 -3.59 -8.77 -13.22
N TYR A 229 -4.86 -8.33 -13.30
CA TYR A 229 -5.96 -9.02 -12.64
C TYR A 229 -6.13 -10.46 -13.12
N ASP A 230 -6.06 -10.72 -14.43
CA ASP A 230 -6.17 -12.07 -14.99
C ASP A 230 -5.08 -13.00 -14.44
N LYS A 231 -3.86 -12.50 -14.26
CA LYS A 231 -2.74 -13.26 -13.65
C LYS A 231 -2.95 -13.50 -12.16
N LEU A 232 -3.51 -12.53 -11.44
CA LEU A 232 -3.87 -12.68 -10.02
C LEU A 232 -4.96 -13.75 -9.84
N GLU A 233 -6.04 -13.70 -10.63
CA GLU A 233 -7.12 -14.68 -10.56
C GLU A 233 -6.60 -16.07 -10.89
N ASN A 234 -5.78 -16.23 -11.93
CA ASN A 234 -5.16 -17.50 -12.28
C ASN A 234 -4.29 -18.05 -11.14
N PHE A 235 -3.45 -17.22 -10.53
CA PHE A 235 -2.64 -17.62 -9.37
C PHE A 235 -3.51 -18.15 -8.22
N VAL A 236 -4.61 -17.48 -7.92
CA VAL A 236 -5.55 -17.90 -6.87
C VAL A 236 -6.19 -19.25 -7.20
N VAL A 237 -6.64 -19.44 -8.43
CA VAL A 237 -7.23 -20.71 -8.90
C VAL A 237 -6.24 -21.87 -8.79
N GLU A 238 -4.99 -21.67 -9.27
CA GLU A 238 -3.95 -22.70 -9.25
C GLU A 238 -3.49 -23.08 -7.83
N ASN A 239 -3.66 -22.18 -6.87
CA ASN A 239 -3.19 -22.38 -5.49
C ASN A 239 -4.32 -22.56 -4.47
N ALA A 240 -5.57 -22.75 -4.90
CA ALA A 240 -6.73 -22.90 -4.01
C ALA A 240 -6.63 -24.09 -3.02
N GLY A 241 -5.79 -25.08 -3.31
CA GLY A 241 -5.60 -26.27 -2.48
C GLY A 241 -4.52 -26.16 -1.40
N ARG A 242 -3.89 -25.01 -1.21
CA ARG A 242 -2.81 -24.77 -0.23
C ARG A 242 -2.81 -23.33 0.26
N PRO A 243 -2.17 -23.03 1.41
CA PRO A 243 -2.05 -21.64 1.86
C PRO A 243 -1.27 -20.80 0.86
N PHE A 244 -1.78 -19.61 0.56
CA PHE A 244 -1.10 -18.63 -0.28
C PHE A 244 -1.19 -17.22 0.30
N MET A 245 -0.20 -16.40 -0.06
CA MET A 245 -0.21 -14.94 0.14
C MET A 245 -0.07 -14.28 -1.23
N ALA A 246 -1.09 -13.54 -1.65
CA ALA A 246 -1.08 -12.77 -2.88
C ALA A 246 -1.09 -11.28 -2.54
N MET A 247 0.00 -10.59 -2.87
CA MET A 247 0.10 -9.13 -2.79
C MET A 247 -0.34 -8.54 -4.13
N TRP A 248 -1.50 -7.93 -4.16
CA TRP A 248 -2.02 -7.20 -5.32
C TRP A 248 -1.67 -5.73 -5.18
N THR A 249 -0.53 -5.35 -5.73
CA THR A 249 0.03 -4.00 -5.64
C THR A 249 -0.30 -3.21 -6.89
N THR A 250 -1.60 -2.88 -7.05
CA THR A 250 -2.08 -2.16 -8.23
C THR A 250 -1.41 -0.80 -8.39
N THR A 251 -1.33 -0.29 -9.63
CA THR A 251 -0.84 1.06 -9.92
C THR A 251 -1.92 2.13 -9.85
N VAL A 252 -3.19 1.72 -9.68
CA VAL A 252 -4.37 2.59 -9.60
C VAL A 252 -4.46 3.25 -8.23
N PRO A 253 -4.87 4.53 -8.15
CA PRO A 253 -5.16 5.50 -9.20
C PRO A 253 -4.01 6.49 -9.49
N HIS A 254 -2.74 6.04 -9.39
CA HIS A 254 -1.58 6.91 -9.67
C HIS A 254 -1.67 7.57 -11.06
N SER A 255 -1.21 8.80 -11.21
CA SER A 255 -1.06 9.45 -12.53
C SER A 255 -0.03 8.69 -13.41
N ALA A 256 -0.17 8.62 -14.74
CA ALA A 256 -1.21 9.30 -15.52
C ALA A 256 -2.56 8.61 -15.35
N VAL A 257 -3.62 9.41 -15.18
CA VAL A 257 -4.95 8.82 -15.07
C VAL A 257 -5.43 8.33 -16.44
N GLN A 258 -5.68 7.02 -16.54
CA GLN A 258 -6.16 6.33 -17.73
C GLN A 258 -7.09 5.18 -17.32
N ALA A 259 -8.21 5.03 -17.97
CA ALA A 259 -9.18 3.96 -17.75
C ALA A 259 -9.88 3.58 -19.07
N PRO A 260 -10.55 2.43 -19.15
CA PRO A 260 -11.42 2.08 -20.27
C PRO A 260 -12.48 3.18 -20.50
N LEU A 261 -12.68 3.54 -21.77
CA LEU A 261 -13.51 4.71 -22.13
C LEU A 261 -14.98 4.58 -21.68
N ASP A 262 -15.54 3.40 -21.74
CA ASP A 262 -16.92 3.12 -21.32
C ASP A 262 -17.10 3.40 -19.82
N GLU A 263 -16.15 3.05 -18.99
CA GLU A 263 -16.14 3.35 -17.55
C GLU A 263 -15.96 4.84 -17.29
N VAL A 264 -15.12 5.51 -18.07
CA VAL A 264 -14.96 6.99 -18.00
C VAL A 264 -16.27 7.66 -18.35
N MET A 265 -16.97 7.23 -19.40
CA MET A 265 -18.23 7.83 -19.84
C MET A 265 -19.37 7.66 -18.82
N HIS A 266 -19.38 6.58 -18.02
CA HIS A 266 -20.27 6.44 -16.87
C HIS A 266 -20.10 7.62 -15.90
N TYR A 267 -18.86 8.00 -15.60
CA TYR A 267 -18.57 9.10 -14.70
C TYR A 267 -18.76 10.49 -15.35
N VAL A 268 -18.57 10.61 -16.64
CA VAL A 268 -18.94 11.86 -17.38
C VAL A 268 -20.45 12.10 -17.26
N GLU A 269 -21.28 11.06 -17.40
CA GLU A 269 -22.73 11.16 -17.20
C GLU A 269 -23.08 11.55 -15.75
N LYS A 270 -22.38 11.00 -14.76
CA LYS A 270 -22.60 11.27 -13.33
C LYS A 270 -22.10 12.62 -12.85
N LEU A 271 -20.90 13.04 -13.27
CA LEU A 271 -20.22 14.24 -12.78
C LEU A 271 -20.45 15.47 -13.67
N GLY A 272 -20.89 15.25 -14.91
CA GLY A 272 -21.03 16.27 -15.93
C GLY A 272 -19.76 16.49 -16.74
N ASP A 273 -19.84 17.40 -17.73
CA ASP A 273 -18.65 17.79 -18.51
C ASP A 273 -17.67 18.60 -17.65
N GLU A 274 -16.39 18.40 -17.92
CA GLU A 274 -15.30 18.98 -17.13
C GLU A 274 -14.23 19.62 -18.01
N LYS A 275 -13.41 20.48 -17.39
CA LYS A 275 -12.28 21.10 -18.06
C LYS A 275 -11.22 20.05 -18.40
N PRO A 276 -10.79 19.95 -19.69
CA PRO A 276 -9.75 19.02 -20.07
C PRO A 276 -8.40 19.44 -19.47
N CYS A 277 -7.56 18.46 -19.19
CA CYS A 277 -6.15 18.65 -18.94
C CYS A 277 -5.39 18.51 -20.26
N THR A 278 -4.89 19.61 -20.79
CA THR A 278 -4.14 19.66 -22.06
C THR A 278 -2.63 19.57 -21.87
N ASP A 279 -2.17 19.74 -20.62
CA ASP A 279 -0.77 19.60 -20.22
C ASP A 279 -0.74 18.83 -18.88
N GLY A 280 -0.39 17.57 -18.94
CA GLY A 280 -0.27 16.68 -17.76
C GLY A 280 1.06 16.84 -17.00
N GLY A 281 1.89 17.81 -17.35
CA GLY A 281 3.23 17.97 -16.78
C GLY A 281 4.13 16.81 -17.20
N MET A 282 4.53 15.97 -16.26
CA MET A 282 5.31 14.75 -16.56
C MET A 282 4.44 13.54 -16.97
N TYR A 283 3.11 13.72 -17.04
CA TYR A 283 2.14 12.68 -17.39
C TYR A 283 1.45 12.98 -18.72
N LEU A 284 0.31 12.34 -18.98
CA LEU A 284 -0.45 12.48 -20.21
C LEU A 284 -1.57 13.54 -20.10
N PRO A 285 -1.90 14.24 -21.20
CA PRO A 285 -3.16 14.96 -21.31
C PRO A 285 -4.37 14.03 -21.13
N ASN A 286 -5.48 14.57 -20.62
CA ASN A 286 -6.72 13.83 -20.44
C ASN A 286 -7.93 14.71 -20.69
N ARG A 287 -8.94 14.21 -21.44
CA ARG A 287 -10.17 14.94 -21.73
C ARG A 287 -11.07 15.08 -20.48
N TYR A 288 -11.13 14.03 -19.68
CA TYR A 288 -12.01 13.92 -18.51
C TYR A 288 -11.23 13.45 -17.27
N PRO A 289 -10.32 14.28 -16.71
CA PRO A 289 -9.45 13.84 -15.63
C PRO A 289 -10.19 13.39 -14.37
N LEU A 290 -11.30 14.07 -13.99
CA LEU A 290 -12.09 13.70 -12.81
C LEU A 290 -12.82 12.39 -13.04
N ALA A 291 -13.52 12.25 -14.17
CA ALA A 291 -14.24 11.04 -14.51
C ALA A 291 -13.30 9.86 -14.65
N THR A 292 -12.12 10.07 -15.25
CA THR A 292 -11.10 9.00 -15.41
C THR A 292 -10.55 8.54 -14.07
N TYR A 293 -10.25 9.45 -13.13
CA TYR A 293 -9.79 9.06 -11.78
C TYR A 293 -10.84 8.21 -11.07
N ALA A 294 -12.10 8.62 -11.09
CA ALA A 294 -13.19 7.86 -10.47
C ALA A 294 -13.38 6.49 -11.13
N ALA A 295 -13.33 6.43 -12.47
CA ALA A 295 -13.40 5.18 -13.22
C ALA A 295 -12.27 4.21 -12.86
N MET A 296 -11.04 4.69 -12.71
CA MET A 296 -9.90 3.85 -12.29
C MET A 296 -10.16 3.16 -10.94
N VAL A 297 -10.64 3.89 -9.94
CA VAL A 297 -10.92 3.33 -8.61
C VAL A 297 -12.06 2.31 -8.69
N THR A 298 -13.14 2.62 -9.40
CA THR A 298 -14.28 1.71 -9.60
C THR A 298 -13.89 0.47 -10.41
N HIS A 299 -12.96 0.59 -11.35
CA HIS A 299 -12.43 -0.55 -12.09
C HIS A 299 -11.81 -1.60 -11.15
N ILE A 300 -10.95 -1.17 -10.21
CA ILE A 300 -10.38 -2.08 -9.20
C ILE A 300 -11.47 -2.61 -8.27
N ASP A 301 -12.44 -1.79 -7.87
CA ASP A 301 -13.58 -2.26 -7.07
C ASP A 301 -14.35 -3.38 -7.76
N THR A 302 -14.57 -3.26 -9.07
CA THR A 302 -15.21 -4.30 -9.89
C THR A 302 -14.38 -5.59 -9.90
N GLN A 303 -13.05 -5.47 -10.06
CA GLN A 303 -12.13 -6.61 -10.00
C GLN A 303 -12.12 -7.24 -8.60
N VAL A 304 -12.23 -6.48 -7.51
CA VAL A 304 -12.42 -7.00 -6.14
C VAL A 304 -13.67 -7.84 -6.05
N GLY A 305 -14.80 -7.37 -6.58
CA GLY A 305 -16.05 -8.13 -6.61
C GLY A 305 -15.92 -9.46 -7.35
N ARG A 306 -15.25 -9.46 -8.51
CA ARG A 306 -14.96 -10.67 -9.28
C ARG A 306 -14.09 -11.66 -8.50
N LEU A 307 -13.03 -11.16 -7.85
CA LEU A 307 -12.12 -12.00 -7.07
C LEU A 307 -12.81 -12.62 -5.84
N VAL A 308 -13.63 -11.86 -5.13
CA VAL A 308 -14.43 -12.37 -4.00
C VAL A 308 -15.42 -13.45 -4.47
N ALA A 309 -16.07 -13.25 -5.61
CA ALA A 309 -16.95 -14.26 -6.22
C ALA A 309 -16.16 -15.55 -6.56
N LYS A 310 -14.94 -15.41 -7.11
CA LYS A 310 -14.07 -16.55 -7.44
C LYS A 310 -13.62 -17.30 -6.18
N LEU A 311 -13.24 -16.62 -5.10
CA LEU A 311 -12.89 -17.24 -3.83
C LEU A 311 -14.05 -18.04 -3.22
N LYS A 312 -15.29 -17.54 -3.37
CA LYS A 312 -16.51 -18.23 -2.96
C LYS A 312 -16.79 -19.46 -3.84
N GLU A 313 -16.63 -19.33 -5.15
CA GLU A 313 -16.75 -20.44 -6.12
C GLU A 313 -15.78 -21.58 -5.80
N LEU A 314 -14.53 -21.24 -5.45
CA LEU A 314 -13.49 -22.19 -5.06
C LEU A 314 -13.68 -22.77 -3.64
N GLY A 315 -14.64 -22.26 -2.86
CA GLY A 315 -14.90 -22.71 -1.50
C GLY A 315 -13.82 -22.31 -0.47
N ILE A 316 -12.97 -21.33 -0.78
CA ILE A 316 -11.86 -20.90 0.09
C ILE A 316 -12.09 -19.53 0.75
N TRP A 317 -13.21 -18.86 0.45
CA TRP A 317 -13.52 -17.54 1.00
C TRP A 317 -13.46 -17.49 2.53
N GLU A 318 -14.06 -18.48 3.21
CA GLU A 318 -14.13 -18.55 4.68
C GLU A 318 -12.76 -18.68 5.35
N ASN A 319 -11.73 -19.11 4.62
CA ASN A 319 -10.36 -19.20 5.11
C ASN A 319 -9.41 -18.21 4.41
N THR A 320 -9.95 -17.12 3.87
CA THR A 320 -9.17 -16.08 3.20
C THR A 320 -9.32 -14.75 3.94
N ILE A 321 -8.19 -14.18 4.32
CA ILE A 321 -8.08 -12.80 4.80
C ILE A 321 -7.91 -11.90 3.57
N PHE A 322 -8.78 -10.91 3.44
CA PHE A 322 -8.72 -9.90 2.39
C PHE A 322 -8.45 -8.54 3.02
N ILE A 323 -7.34 -7.91 2.66
CA ILE A 323 -6.92 -6.59 3.14
C ILE A 323 -6.98 -5.60 1.98
N VAL A 324 -7.52 -4.41 2.24
CA VAL A 324 -7.55 -3.29 1.28
C VAL A 324 -6.90 -2.07 1.91
N THR A 325 -5.93 -1.48 1.23
CA THR A 325 -5.23 -0.26 1.68
C THR A 325 -4.60 0.51 0.51
N SER A 326 -3.82 1.56 0.79
CA SER A 326 -3.00 2.33 -0.16
C SER A 326 -1.57 2.43 0.35
N ASP A 327 -0.59 2.63 -0.54
CA ASP A 327 0.83 2.71 -0.14
C ASP A 327 1.22 4.05 0.48
N ASN A 328 0.57 5.14 0.10
CA ASN A 328 0.68 6.49 0.66
C ASN A 328 -0.56 7.31 0.33
N GLY A 329 -0.64 8.53 0.87
CA GLY A 329 -1.76 9.44 0.61
C GLY A 329 -1.84 9.94 -0.84
N PRO A 330 -2.96 10.57 -1.22
CA PRO A 330 -3.26 10.93 -2.60
C PRO A 330 -2.32 11.99 -3.14
N ALA A 331 -2.03 11.91 -4.43
CA ALA A 331 -1.20 12.87 -5.14
C ALA A 331 -1.99 14.11 -5.58
N CYS A 332 -1.28 15.25 -5.67
CA CYS A 332 -1.78 16.49 -6.26
C CYS A 332 -0.89 16.89 -7.45
N ASN A 333 -0.76 16.01 -8.41
CA ASN A 333 0.04 16.24 -9.61
C ASN A 333 -0.64 15.61 -10.83
N GLY A 334 -0.26 16.05 -12.01
CA GLY A 334 -0.87 15.61 -13.25
C GLY A 334 -2.38 15.86 -13.23
N ASN A 335 -3.14 14.79 -13.40
CA ASN A 335 -4.59 14.84 -13.47
C ASN A 335 -5.29 14.30 -12.22
N SER A 336 -4.58 14.23 -11.07
CA SER A 336 -5.13 13.70 -9.82
C SER A 336 -5.80 14.79 -9.00
N PRO A 337 -7.13 14.84 -8.95
CA PRO A 337 -7.87 15.97 -8.37
C PRO A 337 -8.28 15.71 -6.90
N MET A 338 -7.30 15.51 -6.01
CA MET A 338 -7.55 15.15 -4.62
C MET A 338 -8.52 16.07 -3.87
N GLU A 339 -8.52 17.37 -4.20
CA GLU A 339 -9.40 18.34 -3.54
C GLU A 339 -10.86 18.19 -3.99
N PHE A 340 -11.10 17.86 -5.27
CA PHE A 340 -12.46 17.66 -5.80
C PHE A 340 -13.15 16.45 -5.15
N PHE A 341 -12.42 15.36 -4.96
CA PHE A 341 -12.93 14.15 -4.34
C PHE A 341 -12.82 14.17 -2.81
N GLN A 342 -12.20 15.20 -2.22
CA GLN A 342 -11.90 15.23 -0.78
C GLN A 342 -11.14 13.97 -0.35
N SER A 343 -10.15 13.58 -1.15
CA SER A 343 -9.42 12.31 -1.01
C SER A 343 -8.73 12.14 0.34
N GLY A 344 -8.48 13.22 1.08
CA GLY A 344 -7.99 13.17 2.46
C GLY A 344 -9.05 12.79 3.49
N GLY A 345 -10.33 12.72 3.13
CA GLY A 345 -11.42 12.51 4.07
C GLY A 345 -11.47 13.62 5.14
N PRO A 346 -11.38 13.27 6.45
CA PRO A 346 -11.42 14.26 7.51
C PRO A 346 -10.12 15.06 7.65
N PHE A 347 -9.03 14.59 7.02
CA PHE A 347 -7.71 15.22 7.12
C PHE A 347 -7.55 16.33 6.08
N ARG A 348 -6.66 17.28 6.38
CA ARG A 348 -6.30 18.28 5.38
C ARG A 348 -5.56 17.59 4.23
N CYS A 349 -6.07 17.74 3.02
CA CYS A 349 -5.50 17.16 1.81
C CYS A 349 -5.54 18.18 0.68
N ARG A 350 -4.39 18.73 0.34
CA ARG A 350 -4.12 19.66 -0.74
C ARG A 350 -2.65 19.58 -1.08
N GLN A 351 -2.19 20.31 -2.08
CA GLN A 351 -0.77 20.37 -2.40
C GLN A 351 0.10 20.60 -1.16
N GLY A 352 1.06 19.68 -0.90
CA GLY A 352 1.93 19.68 0.27
C GLY A 352 1.33 19.07 1.55
N TRP A 353 0.11 18.49 1.48
CA TRP A 353 -0.56 17.83 2.59
C TRP A 353 -1.01 16.39 2.30
N GLY A 354 -0.91 15.94 1.06
CA GLY A 354 -1.08 14.55 0.63
C GLY A 354 0.26 13.84 0.45
N LYS A 355 0.41 13.09 -0.63
CA LYS A 355 1.67 12.42 -1.04
C LYS A 355 2.88 13.36 -0.87
N SER A 356 4.01 12.80 -0.47
CA SER A 356 5.25 13.54 -0.19
C SER A 356 5.18 14.47 1.03
N SER A 357 4.26 14.18 1.97
CA SER A 357 4.07 14.94 3.20
C SER A 357 3.89 13.99 4.39
N LEU A 358 4.46 14.33 5.55
CA LEU A 358 4.24 13.60 6.80
C LEU A 358 3.04 14.14 7.61
N HIS A 359 2.20 14.97 7.00
CA HIS A 359 0.89 15.28 7.55
C HIS A 359 -0.06 14.09 7.45
N GLU A 360 -1.15 14.10 8.24
CA GLU A 360 -2.13 13.01 8.28
C GLU A 360 -2.64 12.63 6.87
N GLY A 361 -2.96 13.59 6.03
CA GLY A 361 -3.40 13.33 4.66
C GLY A 361 -2.38 12.63 3.77
N GLY A 362 -1.09 12.64 4.13
CA GLY A 362 -0.03 11.97 3.37
C GLY A 362 0.33 10.57 3.84
N ILE A 363 0.02 10.24 5.09
CA ILE A 363 0.46 8.98 5.72
C ILE A 363 -0.65 8.17 6.39
N ARG A 364 -1.86 8.73 6.60
CA ARG A 364 -2.98 7.99 7.20
C ARG A 364 -3.82 7.36 6.11
N MET A 365 -3.90 6.02 6.13
CA MET A 365 -4.42 5.22 5.03
C MET A 365 -5.77 4.60 5.37
N PRO A 366 -6.65 4.38 4.36
CA PRO A 366 -7.75 3.46 4.54
C PRO A 366 -7.18 2.06 4.77
N PHE A 367 -7.76 1.30 5.69
CA PHE A 367 -7.35 -0.07 5.95
C PHE A 367 -8.54 -0.91 6.39
N ILE A 368 -8.87 -1.90 5.57
CA ILE A 368 -10.00 -2.79 5.76
C ILE A 368 -9.46 -4.21 5.84
N VAL A 369 -9.91 -4.99 6.82
CA VAL A 369 -9.60 -6.41 6.92
C VAL A 369 -10.90 -7.19 6.97
N THR A 370 -11.07 -8.13 6.04
CA THR A 370 -12.18 -9.10 6.04
C THR A 370 -11.61 -10.51 6.10
N TRP A 371 -12.26 -11.41 6.81
CA TRP A 371 -11.84 -12.82 6.92
C TRP A 371 -13.05 -13.74 6.78
N GLY A 372 -13.50 -13.93 5.55
CA GLY A 372 -14.77 -14.62 5.31
C GLY A 372 -15.88 -14.04 6.18
N SER A 373 -16.58 -14.92 6.91
CA SER A 373 -17.59 -14.54 7.92
C SER A 373 -17.05 -14.61 9.36
N ARG A 374 -15.72 -14.75 9.56
CA ARG A 374 -15.12 -15.00 10.88
C ARG A 374 -15.01 -13.75 11.76
N LEU A 375 -14.92 -12.58 11.15
CA LEU A 375 -14.80 -11.33 11.89
C LEU A 375 -16.17 -10.80 12.31
N THR A 376 -16.24 -10.21 13.50
CA THR A 376 -17.38 -9.36 13.86
C THR A 376 -17.17 -7.99 13.24
N PRO A 377 -18.09 -7.52 12.39
CA PRO A 377 -17.97 -6.21 11.76
C PRO A 377 -17.81 -5.09 12.79
N SER A 378 -16.78 -4.26 12.64
CA SER A 378 -16.50 -3.18 13.60
C SER A 378 -15.61 -2.10 12.99
N LYS A 379 -15.51 -0.96 13.70
CA LYS A 379 -14.47 0.04 13.49
C LYS A 379 -13.53 0.02 14.67
N THR A 380 -12.23 0.20 14.41
CA THR A 380 -11.22 0.31 15.46
C THR A 380 -10.34 1.55 15.25
N ALA A 381 -10.06 2.24 16.34
CA ALA A 381 -9.08 3.33 16.40
C ALA A 381 -7.72 2.84 16.91
N HIS A 382 -7.46 1.53 16.86
CA HIS A 382 -6.14 1.00 17.17
C HIS A 382 -5.10 1.62 16.24
N VAL A 383 -4.09 2.23 16.83
CA VAL A 383 -3.01 2.89 16.09
C VAL A 383 -2.03 1.85 15.58
N ALA A 384 -1.92 1.73 14.27
CA ALA A 384 -1.09 0.73 13.62
C ALA A 384 -0.32 1.34 12.42
N GLN A 385 0.76 0.69 12.02
CA GLN A 385 1.59 1.08 10.89
C GLN A 385 1.87 -0.13 9.98
N PHE A 386 2.26 0.08 8.75
CA PHE A 386 2.55 -1.02 7.80
C PHE A 386 3.67 -1.96 8.25
N THR A 387 4.55 -1.53 9.15
CA THR A 387 5.53 -2.40 9.82
C THR A 387 4.88 -3.56 10.57
N ASP A 388 3.63 -3.39 11.02
CA ASP A 388 2.88 -4.35 11.81
C ASP A 388 2.39 -5.56 11.00
N LEU A 389 2.40 -5.45 9.67
CA LEU A 389 2.01 -6.54 8.78
C LEU A 389 2.92 -7.76 8.95
N MET A 390 4.23 -7.55 9.13
CA MET A 390 5.18 -8.65 9.30
C MET A 390 4.90 -9.47 10.56
N PRO A 391 4.86 -8.91 11.79
CA PRO A 391 4.55 -9.68 12.99
C PRO A 391 3.10 -10.19 12.98
N THR A 392 2.14 -9.48 12.38
CA THR A 392 0.75 -9.96 12.28
C THR A 392 0.65 -11.21 11.41
N PHE A 393 1.28 -11.21 10.24
CA PHE A 393 1.26 -12.38 9.36
C PHE A 393 2.05 -13.55 9.95
N ALA A 394 3.13 -13.27 10.70
CA ALA A 394 3.86 -14.30 11.46
C ALA A 394 2.96 -15.01 12.49
N ASP A 395 2.22 -14.23 13.28
CA ASP A 395 1.29 -14.76 14.28
C ASP A 395 0.18 -15.60 13.62
N LEU A 396 -0.41 -15.10 12.53
CA LEU A 396 -1.46 -15.81 11.79
C LEU A 396 -0.94 -17.09 11.12
N ALA A 397 0.32 -17.10 10.68
CA ALA A 397 0.99 -18.27 10.09
C ALA A 397 1.55 -19.23 11.14
N GLY A 398 1.61 -18.83 12.42
CA GLY A 398 2.17 -19.62 13.51
C GLY A 398 3.70 -19.75 13.45
N VAL A 399 4.40 -18.70 12.99
CA VAL A 399 5.86 -18.63 12.90
C VAL A 399 6.39 -17.41 13.64
N LYS A 400 7.71 -17.35 13.85
CA LYS A 400 8.36 -16.20 14.45
C LYS A 400 8.73 -15.20 13.35
N ALA A 401 8.34 -13.92 13.53
CA ALA A 401 8.80 -12.85 12.67
C ALA A 401 10.32 -12.63 12.78
N PRO A 402 11.00 -12.27 11.69
CA PRO A 402 12.33 -11.67 11.76
C PRO A 402 12.35 -10.42 12.66
N GLN A 403 13.54 -9.90 12.95
CA GLN A 403 13.65 -8.61 13.65
C GLN A 403 12.90 -7.53 12.86
N ASN A 404 12.01 -6.81 13.52
CA ASN A 404 11.15 -5.79 12.94
C ASN A 404 10.74 -4.76 14.01
N ASP A 405 10.15 -3.64 13.57
CA ASP A 405 9.70 -2.55 14.43
C ASP A 405 8.18 -2.56 14.66
N GLY A 406 7.47 -3.54 14.09
CA GLY A 406 6.03 -3.62 14.14
C GLY A 406 5.48 -4.23 15.41
N VAL A 407 4.21 -3.94 15.68
CA VAL A 407 3.37 -4.54 16.73
C VAL A 407 2.23 -5.30 16.08
N SER A 408 2.12 -6.60 16.35
CA SER A 408 1.09 -7.44 15.74
C SER A 408 -0.32 -7.00 16.13
N PHE A 409 -1.21 -6.83 15.16
CA PHE A 409 -2.64 -6.64 15.39
C PHE A 409 -3.46 -7.94 15.20
N ALA A 410 -2.80 -9.11 15.13
CA ALA A 410 -3.47 -10.40 15.10
C ALA A 410 -4.45 -10.62 16.26
N PRO A 411 -4.21 -10.15 17.49
CA PRO A 411 -5.19 -10.27 18.57
C PRO A 411 -6.55 -9.66 18.23
N ILE A 412 -6.59 -8.52 17.55
CA ILE A 412 -7.84 -7.88 17.07
C ILE A 412 -8.55 -8.83 16.08
N LEU A 413 -7.83 -9.38 15.11
CA LEU A 413 -8.38 -10.28 14.09
C LEU A 413 -8.83 -11.63 14.66
N LEU A 414 -8.25 -12.05 15.78
CA LEU A 414 -8.58 -13.30 16.47
C LEU A 414 -9.67 -13.13 17.54
N GLY A 415 -10.30 -11.95 17.61
CA GLY A 415 -11.36 -11.65 18.59
C GLY A 415 -10.87 -11.59 20.04
N LYS A 416 -9.60 -11.18 20.24
CA LYS A 416 -8.95 -11.05 21.57
C LYS A 416 -8.38 -9.65 21.77
N PRO A 417 -9.19 -8.60 21.57
CA PRO A 417 -8.69 -7.21 21.64
C PRO A 417 -8.07 -6.86 23.01
N GLU A 418 -8.43 -7.55 24.07
CA GLU A 418 -7.84 -7.39 25.40
C GLU A 418 -6.35 -7.81 25.47
N LYS A 419 -5.84 -8.52 24.45
CA LYS A 419 -4.43 -8.92 24.33
C LYS A 419 -3.65 -8.03 23.38
N GLN A 420 -4.33 -7.05 22.76
CA GLN A 420 -3.69 -6.15 21.82
C GLN A 420 -2.69 -5.26 22.56
N GLN A 421 -1.47 -5.25 22.03
CA GLN A 421 -0.42 -4.35 22.48
C GLN A 421 -0.50 -3.04 21.67
N GLU A 422 -0.21 -1.94 22.32
CA GLU A 422 -0.15 -0.62 21.71
C GLU A 422 1.31 -0.29 21.32
N HIS A 423 1.48 0.50 20.27
CA HIS A 423 2.77 1.10 19.98
C HIS A 423 3.15 2.12 21.07
N GLU A 424 4.41 2.09 21.50
CA GLU A 424 4.95 3.16 22.34
C GLU A 424 5.06 4.46 21.56
N PHE A 425 5.45 4.37 20.29
CA PHE A 425 5.50 5.48 19.32
C PHE A 425 5.39 4.93 17.90
N LEU A 426 5.04 5.80 16.93
CA LEU A 426 5.27 5.59 15.50
C LEU A 426 6.30 6.61 15.00
N TYR A 427 7.11 6.21 14.02
CA TYR A 427 8.24 7.01 13.54
C TYR A 427 8.28 7.09 12.01
N TRP A 428 8.58 8.29 11.50
CA TRP A 428 8.72 8.55 10.06
C TRP A 428 9.90 9.47 9.76
N GLU A 429 10.55 9.18 8.63
CA GLU A 429 11.51 10.05 7.98
C GLU A 429 11.12 10.24 6.51
N TYR A 430 11.32 11.45 6.02
CA TYR A 430 11.18 11.76 4.61
C TYR A 430 12.35 12.62 4.16
N PRO A 431 13.42 12.03 3.57
CA PRO A 431 14.65 12.73 3.21
C PRO A 431 14.48 13.81 2.16
N SER A 432 13.51 13.65 1.26
CA SER A 432 13.21 14.64 0.22
C SER A 432 12.66 15.95 0.80
N ALA A 433 12.42 16.95 -0.04
CA ALA A 433 11.82 18.24 0.37
C ALA A 433 12.57 18.94 1.54
N LYS A 434 13.90 18.81 1.61
CA LYS A 434 14.78 19.35 2.67
C LYS A 434 14.74 18.58 4.00
N GLY A 435 14.18 17.37 3.99
CA GLY A 435 14.09 16.47 5.13
C GLY A 435 12.94 16.81 6.09
N TRP A 436 12.11 15.83 6.36
CA TRP A 436 11.03 15.88 7.34
C TRP A 436 11.15 14.71 8.30
N LEU A 437 10.72 14.92 9.54
CA LEU A 437 10.57 13.89 10.56
C LEU A 437 9.19 13.98 11.18
N ALA A 438 8.63 12.84 11.57
CA ALA A 438 7.44 12.83 12.41
C ALA A 438 7.53 11.70 13.45
N VAL A 439 6.94 11.96 14.61
CA VAL A 439 6.75 10.98 15.70
C VAL A 439 5.33 11.10 16.19
N ARG A 440 4.62 9.96 16.38
CA ARG A 440 3.34 9.92 17.08
C ARG A 440 3.51 9.17 18.39
N VAL A 441 3.03 9.75 19.50
CA VAL A 441 2.98 9.15 20.83
C VAL A 441 1.58 9.33 21.39
N GLY A 442 0.79 8.27 21.43
CA GLY A 442 -0.62 8.37 21.77
C GLY A 442 -1.37 9.35 20.84
N PRO A 443 -2.05 10.39 21.41
CA PRO A 443 -2.75 11.39 20.60
C PRO A 443 -1.82 12.44 20.00
N TRP A 444 -0.59 12.54 20.49
CA TRP A 444 0.34 13.60 20.11
C TRP A 444 1.15 13.25 18.86
N LYS A 445 1.25 14.18 17.93
CA LYS A 445 2.12 14.09 16.75
C LYS A 445 3.06 15.28 16.68
N GLY A 446 4.35 14.99 16.75
CA GLY A 446 5.42 15.94 16.48
C GLY A 446 5.83 15.88 15.02
N LEU A 447 6.00 17.02 14.37
CA LEU A 447 6.40 17.16 12.97
C LEU A 447 7.56 18.16 12.85
N VAL A 448 8.63 17.75 12.20
CA VAL A 448 9.80 18.62 11.95
C VAL A 448 10.06 18.71 10.46
N LYS A 449 10.19 19.92 9.95
CA LYS A 449 10.48 20.21 8.54
C LYS A 449 11.87 20.80 8.40
N ARG A 450 12.55 20.59 7.25
CA ARG A 450 13.85 21.17 6.89
C ARG A 450 15.02 20.72 7.76
N VAL A 451 14.99 19.50 8.26
CA VAL A 451 16.05 18.95 9.14
C VAL A 451 17.43 18.89 8.50
N ILE A 452 17.54 18.79 7.16
CA ILE A 452 18.85 18.79 6.46
C ILE A 452 19.64 20.08 6.71
N LYS A 453 18.94 21.20 6.97
CA LYS A 453 19.58 22.50 7.23
C LYS A 453 19.93 22.74 8.70
N GLY A 454 19.56 21.80 9.60
CA GLY A 454 19.82 21.93 11.04
C GLY A 454 19.00 22.99 11.77
N ASN A 455 17.94 23.52 11.15
CA ASN A 455 17.09 24.57 11.72
C ASN A 455 15.61 24.16 11.82
N GLY A 456 15.34 22.85 11.86
CA GLY A 456 14.01 22.31 12.01
C GLY A 456 13.47 22.58 13.42
N LYS A 457 12.33 23.25 13.51
CA LYS A 457 11.55 23.38 14.74
C LYS A 457 10.44 22.34 14.73
N MET A 458 10.18 21.67 15.85
CA MET A 458 9.06 20.75 15.98
C MET A 458 7.75 21.52 16.11
N GLU A 459 6.80 21.22 15.25
CA GLU A 459 5.38 21.53 15.39
C GLU A 459 4.74 20.36 16.17
N LEU A 460 3.80 20.62 17.08
CA LEU A 460 3.12 19.60 17.86
C LEU A 460 1.60 19.72 17.71
N TYR A 461 0.95 18.59 17.46
CA TYR A 461 -0.50 18.51 17.27
C TYR A 461 -1.13 17.45 18.18
N ASN A 462 -2.32 17.74 18.73
CA ASN A 462 -3.15 16.73 19.38
C ASN A 462 -4.17 16.20 18.36
N LEU A 463 -3.96 15.01 17.85
CA LEU A 463 -4.77 14.44 16.76
C LEU A 463 -6.21 14.05 17.19
N GLU A 464 -6.51 13.92 18.50
CA GLU A 464 -7.86 13.71 18.99
C GLU A 464 -8.71 14.98 18.86
N ASP A 465 -8.10 16.16 19.13
CA ASP A 465 -8.79 17.45 19.09
C ASP A 465 -8.61 18.15 17.75
N ASP A 466 -7.46 17.92 17.08
CA ASP A 466 -7.04 18.56 15.85
C ASP A 466 -6.49 17.54 14.82
N PRO A 467 -7.33 16.67 14.27
CA PRO A 467 -6.90 15.70 13.25
C PRO A 467 -6.47 16.36 11.92
N ARG A 468 -6.73 17.67 11.78
CA ARG A 468 -6.36 18.44 10.59
C ARG A 468 -5.00 19.12 10.71
N GLU A 469 -4.36 19.05 11.88
CA GLU A 469 -3.07 19.68 12.15
C GLU A 469 -3.12 21.21 11.87
N ASP A 470 -4.18 21.86 12.36
CA ASP A 470 -4.43 23.28 12.13
C ASP A 470 -3.73 24.18 13.16
N LYS A 471 -3.48 23.67 14.41
CA LYS A 471 -2.96 24.44 15.52
C LYS A 471 -1.69 23.81 16.12
N ASP A 472 -0.52 24.43 15.89
CA ASP A 472 0.73 24.07 16.59
C ASP A 472 0.67 24.47 18.06
N VAL A 473 0.78 23.48 18.96
CA VAL A 473 0.76 23.64 20.42
C VAL A 473 2.10 23.31 21.07
N ALA A 474 3.21 23.24 20.31
CA ALA A 474 4.53 22.86 20.81
C ALA A 474 5.00 23.74 21.99
N ALA A 475 4.70 25.04 21.97
CA ALA A 475 5.06 25.95 23.05
C ALA A 475 4.31 25.70 24.36
N GLU A 476 3.12 25.05 24.28
CA GLU A 476 2.28 24.74 25.43
C GLU A 476 2.71 23.41 26.11
N HIS A 477 3.47 22.54 25.38
CA HIS A 477 3.85 21.18 25.82
C HIS A 477 5.34 20.86 25.57
N PRO A 478 6.28 21.60 26.20
CA PRO A 478 7.72 21.43 25.97
C PRO A 478 8.26 20.05 26.41
N ASP A 479 7.64 19.42 27.40
CA ASP A 479 7.96 18.08 27.88
C ASP A 479 7.67 17.00 26.83
N ILE A 480 6.55 17.10 26.12
CA ILE A 480 6.19 16.20 25.03
C ILE A 480 7.16 16.39 23.84
N VAL A 481 7.43 17.64 23.49
CA VAL A 481 8.41 17.97 22.44
C VAL A 481 9.79 17.37 22.75
N LYS A 482 10.27 17.50 24.02
CA LYS A 482 11.54 16.90 24.45
C LYS A 482 11.53 15.38 24.29
N ARG A 483 10.47 14.70 24.77
CA ARG A 483 10.35 13.24 24.61
C ARG A 483 10.38 12.81 23.15
N MET A 484 9.72 13.55 22.25
CA MET A 484 9.72 13.23 20.83
C MET A 484 11.10 13.40 20.18
N TRP A 485 11.87 14.38 20.60
CA TRP A 485 13.27 14.52 20.17
C TRP A 485 14.14 13.36 20.65
N GLU A 486 13.98 12.90 21.89
CA GLU A 486 14.68 11.73 22.41
C GLU A 486 14.35 10.46 21.59
N ILE A 487 13.08 10.28 21.17
CA ILE A 487 12.68 9.18 20.29
C ILE A 487 13.36 9.32 18.92
N ILE A 488 13.38 10.51 18.32
CA ILE A 488 14.03 10.76 17.03
C ILE A 488 15.51 10.41 17.08
N GLU A 489 16.23 10.87 18.09
CA GLU A 489 17.66 10.61 18.26
C GLU A 489 17.96 9.11 18.44
N ALA A 490 17.10 8.39 19.14
CA ALA A 490 17.27 6.97 19.43
C ALA A 490 16.91 6.05 18.23
N ASN A 491 16.12 6.52 17.25
CA ASN A 491 15.56 5.69 16.18
C ASN A 491 16.05 6.06 14.78
N HIS A 492 16.94 7.04 14.65
CA HIS A 492 17.59 7.35 13.38
C HIS A 492 18.87 6.56 13.21
N GLU A 493 18.89 5.64 12.25
CA GLU A 493 20.09 4.95 11.79
C GLU A 493 20.43 5.34 10.35
N PRO A 494 21.70 5.55 9.99
CA PRO A 494 22.08 5.74 8.60
C PRO A 494 21.70 4.54 7.76
N SER A 495 21.10 4.78 6.57
CA SER A 495 20.82 3.67 5.65
C SER A 495 22.12 2.97 5.23
N PRO A 496 22.12 1.62 5.13
CA PRO A 496 23.29 0.88 4.65
C PRO A 496 23.54 1.07 3.14
N LEU A 497 22.61 1.69 2.40
CA LEU A 497 22.72 1.89 0.95
C LEU A 497 23.53 3.15 0.63
N PRO A 498 24.56 3.08 -0.26
CA PRO A 498 25.44 4.22 -0.56
C PRO A 498 24.72 5.43 -1.18
N VAL A 499 23.59 5.22 -1.83
CA VAL A 499 22.78 6.29 -2.45
C VAL A 499 22.06 7.13 -1.41
N GLU A 500 21.77 6.55 -0.25
CA GLU A 500 21.07 7.18 0.86
C GLU A 500 22.04 8.05 1.68
N LYS A 501 22.44 9.20 1.11
CA LYS A 501 23.35 10.15 1.79
C LYS A 501 22.63 11.10 2.75
N PHE A 502 21.45 10.73 3.20
CA PHE A 502 20.68 11.56 4.10
C PHE A 502 21.35 11.61 5.46
N GLN A 503 22.02 12.72 5.74
CA GLN A 503 22.51 13.08 7.08
C GLN A 503 21.55 14.10 7.65
N MET A 504 20.86 13.74 8.71
CA MET A 504 20.07 14.68 9.48
C MET A 504 21.01 15.53 10.35
N ASN A 505 21.03 16.82 10.09
CA ASN A 505 21.53 17.78 11.05
C ASN A 505 20.41 18.03 12.05
N LEU A 506 20.31 17.19 13.08
CA LEU A 506 19.34 17.40 14.16
C LEU A 506 19.69 18.72 14.85
N PRO A 507 18.71 19.62 15.10
CA PRO A 507 18.95 20.79 15.91
C PRO A 507 19.38 20.30 17.30
N GLN A 508 20.52 20.82 17.80
CA GLN A 508 20.88 20.62 19.20
C GLN A 508 19.73 21.20 20.04
N PRO A 509 19.20 20.46 21.01
CA PRO A 509 18.21 21.03 21.91
C PRO A 509 18.81 22.29 22.55
N GLU A 510 18.12 23.42 22.41
CA GLU A 510 18.48 24.59 23.23
C GLU A 510 18.31 24.16 24.68
N LEU A 511 19.43 23.84 25.34
CA LEU A 511 19.42 23.64 26.80
C LEU A 511 18.93 24.95 27.40
N PRO A 512 17.94 24.90 28.32
CA PRO A 512 17.55 26.10 29.04
C PRO A 512 18.82 26.68 29.66
N ALA A 513 19.05 27.98 29.48
CA ALA A 513 20.17 28.68 30.13
C ALA A 513 20.13 28.32 31.61
N GLU A 514 21.20 27.76 32.13
CA GLU A 514 21.37 27.54 33.56
C GLU A 514 21.25 28.93 34.23
N GLU A 515 20.19 29.14 35.05
CA GLU A 515 20.03 30.32 35.89
C GLU A 515 21.02 30.27 37.08
#